data_d3ac15689e27e206c7cb9a3146190cc8
#
_entry.id   d3ac15689e27e206c7cb9a3146190cc8
#
_cell.length_a   1.000
_cell.length_b   1.000
_cell.length_c   1.000
_cell.angle_alpha   90.00
_cell.angle_beta   90.00
_cell.angle_gamma   90.00
#
_symmetry.space_group_name_H-M   'P 1'
#
loop_
_entity.id
_entity.type
_entity.pdbx_description
1 polymer ?
#
loop_
_entity_poly.entity_id
_entity_poly.type
_entity_poly.pdbx_seq_one_letter_code
_entity_poly.pdbx_strand_id
1 'polypeptide(L)'
;MSSGLIVASDLEGTLSSGETWKAMATYLERDGKSRTYRNFFNARFPRALLAQVGIINKRGFQNLWIEELIGLFAGQTLEEFRAVGEWVVEHHLWPQRKPQVTAELEKYKLEGARLILVSGTYQPVLEAFAVRLNAEAIGSPLEVMNGTLTGRLAGPINVGAQKVSSLKALGITSLEAAFGDTLPDAAMLEMARKPVVVPSDKKLEQLALERGWRILRTE
;
A
#
# COMPACT_ATOMS: atom_id res chain seq x y z
N MET A 1 -18.93 -1.13 25.27
CA MET A 1 -19.11 -0.95 23.82
C MET A 1 -18.48 -2.16 23.16
N SER A 2 -19.28 -2.99 22.46
CA SER A 2 -18.73 -4.15 21.73
C SER A 2 -17.74 -3.63 20.70
N SER A 3 -16.46 -3.93 20.85
CA SER A 3 -15.48 -3.66 19.80
C SER A 3 -15.85 -4.57 18.62
N GLY A 4 -16.49 -3.97 17.59
CA GLY A 4 -16.81 -4.70 16.37
C GLY A 4 -15.56 -5.38 15.80
N LEU A 5 -15.74 -6.44 15.04
CA LEU A 5 -14.66 -7.13 14.34
C LEU A 5 -13.93 -6.13 13.43
N ILE A 6 -12.62 -6.02 13.57
CA ILE A 6 -11.77 -5.17 12.72
C ILE A 6 -10.81 -6.05 11.95
N VAL A 7 -10.77 -5.87 10.64
CA VAL A 7 -9.86 -6.59 9.74
C VAL A 7 -9.00 -5.59 8.98
N ALA A 8 -7.70 -5.78 9.01
CA ALA A 8 -6.75 -4.94 8.27
C ALA A 8 -6.13 -5.70 7.09
N SER A 9 -5.87 -5.03 6.00
CA SER A 9 -5.15 -5.61 4.85
C SER A 9 -4.17 -4.61 4.26
N ASP A 10 -2.98 -5.10 3.92
CA ASP A 10 -2.12 -4.40 2.97
C ASP A 10 -2.74 -4.45 1.56
N LEU A 11 -2.23 -3.61 0.64
CA LEU A 11 -2.71 -3.52 -0.74
C LEU A 11 -1.77 -4.21 -1.72
N GLU A 12 -0.56 -3.64 -1.94
CA GLU A 12 0.35 -4.08 -3.00
C GLU A 12 1.06 -5.39 -2.63
N GLY A 13 0.91 -6.42 -3.46
CA GLY A 13 1.38 -7.76 -3.17
C GLY A 13 0.36 -8.60 -2.39
N THR A 14 -0.50 -7.98 -1.59
CA THR A 14 -1.54 -8.64 -0.79
C THR A 14 -2.87 -8.71 -1.52
N LEU A 15 -3.55 -7.58 -1.71
CA LEU A 15 -4.85 -7.47 -2.38
C LEU A 15 -4.72 -7.34 -3.91
N SER A 16 -3.66 -6.74 -4.38
CA SER A 16 -3.37 -6.55 -5.79
C SER A 16 -1.92 -6.90 -6.09
N SER A 17 -1.66 -7.55 -7.22
CA SER A 17 -0.33 -7.72 -7.77
C SER A 17 0.16 -6.50 -8.56
N GLY A 18 -0.72 -5.51 -8.76
CA GLY A 18 -0.36 -4.23 -9.36
C GLY A 18 0.53 -3.39 -8.44
N GLU A 19 1.38 -2.58 -9.05
CA GLU A 19 2.31 -1.68 -8.34
C GLU A 19 1.99 -0.22 -8.68
N THR A 20 1.67 0.57 -7.66
CA THR A 20 1.29 1.99 -7.80
C THR A 20 2.32 2.80 -8.59
N TRP A 21 3.61 2.59 -8.36
CA TRP A 21 4.65 3.36 -9.05
C TRP A 21 4.68 3.08 -10.57
N LYS A 22 4.41 1.84 -11.01
CA LYS A 22 4.30 1.50 -12.44
C LYS A 22 3.07 2.14 -13.06
N ALA A 23 1.96 2.07 -12.35
CA ALA A 23 0.71 2.67 -12.78
C ALA A 23 0.83 4.19 -12.93
N MET A 24 1.47 4.87 -11.98
CA MET A 24 1.74 6.31 -12.04
C MET A 24 2.68 6.67 -13.19
N ALA A 25 3.67 5.82 -13.50
CA ALA A 25 4.52 5.99 -14.67
C ALA A 25 3.69 6.00 -15.96
N THR A 26 2.81 4.99 -16.13
CA THR A 26 1.92 4.90 -17.28
C THR A 26 0.95 6.09 -17.35
N TYR A 27 0.44 6.54 -16.21
CA TYR A 27 -0.38 7.75 -16.16
C TYR A 27 0.38 8.99 -16.68
N LEU A 28 1.62 9.21 -16.20
CA LEU A 28 2.45 10.33 -16.63
C LEU A 28 2.80 10.26 -18.12
N GLU A 29 2.98 9.06 -18.67
CA GLU A 29 3.18 8.87 -20.11
C GLU A 29 1.95 9.27 -20.90
N ARG A 30 0.77 8.87 -20.46
CA ARG A 30 -0.51 9.24 -21.04
C ARG A 30 -0.76 10.75 -20.97
N ASP A 31 -0.42 11.38 -19.86
CA ASP A 31 -0.61 12.82 -19.59
C ASP A 31 0.45 13.72 -20.30
N GLY A 32 1.22 13.15 -21.24
CA GLY A 32 2.24 13.88 -21.99
C GLY A 32 3.50 14.21 -21.17
N LYS A 33 3.61 13.72 -19.96
CA LYS A 33 4.75 13.95 -19.04
C LYS A 33 5.82 12.84 -19.11
N SER A 34 5.86 12.07 -20.19
CA SER A 34 6.82 10.96 -20.40
C SER A 34 8.28 11.39 -20.21
N ARG A 35 8.62 12.62 -20.68
CA ARG A 35 9.98 13.14 -20.52
C ARG A 35 10.35 13.38 -19.06
N THR A 36 9.41 13.94 -18.28
CA THR A 36 9.58 14.20 -16.85
C THR A 36 9.80 12.91 -16.09
N TYR A 37 8.93 11.90 -16.32
CA TYR A 37 9.08 10.59 -15.69
C TYR A 37 10.38 9.92 -16.11
N ARG A 38 10.75 9.92 -17.40
CA ARG A 38 11.98 9.31 -17.90
C ARG A 38 13.23 9.96 -17.27
N ASN A 39 13.25 11.28 -17.11
CA ASN A 39 14.35 11.97 -16.43
C ASN A 39 14.42 11.56 -14.96
N PHE A 40 13.29 11.48 -14.26
CA PHE A 40 13.20 10.98 -12.89
C PHE A 40 13.75 9.55 -12.78
N PHE A 41 13.31 8.64 -13.66
CA PHE A 41 13.75 7.26 -13.70
C PHE A 41 15.26 7.14 -13.97
N ASN A 42 15.75 7.79 -15.02
CA ASN A 42 17.16 7.71 -15.43
C ASN A 42 18.10 8.23 -14.34
N ALA A 43 17.73 9.29 -13.63
CA ALA A 43 18.52 9.82 -12.52
C ALA A 43 18.67 8.83 -11.35
N ARG A 44 17.74 7.89 -11.21
CA ARG A 44 17.66 6.91 -10.09
C ARG A 44 18.03 5.50 -10.50
N PHE A 45 18.06 5.23 -11.80
CA PHE A 45 18.37 3.90 -12.34
C PHE A 45 19.67 3.29 -11.80
N PRO A 46 20.81 4.03 -11.69
CA PRO A 46 22.03 3.47 -11.11
C PRO A 46 21.86 2.98 -9.66
N ARG A 47 21.09 3.74 -8.85
CA ARG A 47 20.79 3.33 -7.47
C ARG A 47 19.83 2.14 -7.43
N ALA A 48 18.86 2.06 -8.35
CA ALA A 48 17.97 0.91 -8.48
C ALA A 48 18.76 -0.38 -8.76
N LEU A 49 19.75 -0.30 -9.65
CA LEU A 49 20.62 -1.43 -9.96
C LEU A 49 21.45 -1.87 -8.73
N LEU A 50 22.03 -0.92 -7.99
CA LEU A 50 22.76 -1.21 -6.75
C LEU A 50 21.86 -1.83 -5.67
N ALA A 51 20.59 -1.42 -5.59
CA ALA A 51 19.61 -2.03 -4.70
C ALA A 51 19.25 -3.46 -5.14
N GLN A 52 19.16 -3.70 -6.44
CA GLN A 52 18.81 -5.02 -6.98
C GLN A 52 19.93 -6.05 -6.71
N VAL A 53 21.20 -5.65 -6.80
CA VAL A 53 22.34 -6.53 -6.52
C VAL A 53 22.72 -6.57 -5.03
N GLY A 54 21.94 -5.91 -4.16
CA GLY A 54 22.12 -5.96 -2.71
C GLY A 54 23.24 -5.09 -2.14
N ILE A 55 23.84 -4.19 -2.94
CA ILE A 55 24.90 -3.27 -2.49
C ILE A 55 24.30 -2.17 -1.58
N ILE A 56 23.10 -1.73 -1.86
CA ILE A 56 22.37 -0.79 -1.00
C ILE A 56 21.06 -1.42 -0.50
N ASN A 57 20.54 -0.90 0.60
CA ASN A 57 19.30 -1.40 1.18
C ASN A 57 18.11 -1.22 0.21
N LYS A 58 17.63 -2.32 -0.35
CA LYS A 58 16.53 -2.33 -1.31
C LYS A 58 15.27 -1.63 -0.77
N ARG A 59 14.91 -1.86 0.51
CA ARG A 59 13.72 -1.25 1.12
C ARG A 59 13.89 0.25 1.31
N GLY A 60 15.05 0.68 1.81
CA GLY A 60 15.35 2.11 1.93
C GLY A 60 15.26 2.80 0.57
N PHE A 61 15.74 2.15 -0.50
CA PHE A 61 15.59 2.65 -1.86
C PHE A 61 14.13 2.70 -2.32
N GLN A 62 13.33 1.66 -2.05
CA GLN A 62 11.90 1.64 -2.40
C GLN A 62 11.12 2.74 -1.69
N ASN A 63 11.37 2.96 -0.40
CA ASN A 63 10.74 4.04 0.35
C ASN A 63 11.11 5.41 -0.24
N LEU A 64 12.40 5.64 -0.49
CA LEU A 64 12.87 6.87 -1.12
C LEU A 64 12.25 7.08 -2.51
N TRP A 65 12.08 6.01 -3.29
CA TRP A 65 11.42 6.08 -4.59
C TRP A 65 9.98 6.59 -4.47
N ILE A 66 9.22 6.07 -3.52
CA ILE A 66 7.84 6.50 -3.28
C ILE A 66 7.82 7.95 -2.79
N GLU A 67 8.70 8.33 -1.84
CA GLU A 67 8.80 9.69 -1.33
C GLU A 67 9.15 10.71 -2.42
N GLU A 68 9.98 10.34 -3.38
CA GLU A 68 10.43 11.22 -4.46
C GLU A 68 9.49 11.23 -5.67
N LEU A 69 8.76 10.13 -5.93
CA LEU A 69 7.83 10.02 -7.06
C LEU A 69 6.69 11.04 -6.96
N ILE A 70 6.20 11.30 -5.74
CA ILE A 70 5.15 12.30 -5.53
C ILE A 70 5.60 13.71 -5.93
N GLY A 71 6.91 13.98 -5.97
CA GLY A 71 7.47 15.23 -6.47
C GLY A 71 7.09 15.57 -7.91
N LEU A 72 6.78 14.55 -8.74
CA LEU A 72 6.33 14.74 -10.11
C LEU A 72 4.90 15.30 -10.21
N PHE A 73 4.18 15.31 -9.11
CA PHE A 73 2.80 15.81 -8.99
C PHE A 73 2.73 17.13 -8.19
N ALA A 74 3.87 17.71 -7.84
CA ALA A 74 3.93 19.01 -7.16
C ALA A 74 3.18 20.08 -7.95
N GLY A 75 2.42 20.94 -7.25
CA GLY A 75 1.61 22.00 -7.85
C GLY A 75 0.22 21.57 -8.31
N GLN A 76 -0.08 20.25 -8.38
CA GLN A 76 -1.44 19.79 -8.61
C GLN A 76 -2.31 19.99 -7.36
N THR A 77 -3.59 20.22 -7.54
CA THR A 77 -4.56 20.20 -6.43
C THR A 77 -4.74 18.77 -5.91
N LEU A 78 -5.21 18.65 -4.67
CA LEU A 78 -5.55 17.35 -4.11
C LEU A 78 -6.62 16.63 -4.93
N GLU A 79 -7.57 17.37 -5.51
CA GLU A 79 -8.64 16.81 -6.35
C GLU A 79 -8.08 16.24 -7.67
N GLU A 80 -7.18 16.97 -8.33
CA GLU A 80 -6.49 16.46 -9.52
C GLU A 80 -5.71 15.18 -9.20
N PHE A 81 -5.05 15.10 -8.04
CA PHE A 81 -4.34 13.90 -7.65
C PHE A 81 -5.28 12.74 -7.25
N ARG A 82 -6.47 13.02 -6.71
CA ARG A 82 -7.51 12.00 -6.51
C ARG A 82 -7.92 11.37 -7.84
N ALA A 83 -8.13 12.18 -8.87
CA ALA A 83 -8.41 11.66 -10.22
C ALA A 83 -7.27 10.78 -10.77
N VAL A 84 -6.00 11.11 -10.46
CA VAL A 84 -4.86 10.21 -10.74
C VAL A 84 -5.02 8.89 -9.99
N GLY A 85 -5.36 8.94 -8.72
CA GLY A 85 -5.58 7.75 -7.87
C GLY A 85 -6.68 6.85 -8.42
N GLU A 86 -7.81 7.41 -8.80
CA GLU A 86 -8.93 6.69 -9.41
C GLU A 86 -8.50 6.01 -10.71
N TRP A 87 -7.79 6.75 -11.58
CA TRP A 87 -7.28 6.19 -12.83
C TRP A 87 -6.30 5.04 -12.59
N VAL A 88 -5.37 5.20 -11.66
CA VAL A 88 -4.39 4.18 -11.27
C VAL A 88 -5.09 2.92 -10.77
N VAL A 89 -6.10 3.08 -9.94
CA VAL A 89 -6.89 1.96 -9.41
C VAL A 89 -7.67 1.28 -10.52
N GLU A 90 -8.38 2.04 -11.36
CA GLU A 90 -9.22 1.48 -12.40
C GLU A 90 -8.45 0.70 -13.45
N HIS A 91 -7.29 1.24 -13.89
CA HIS A 91 -6.57 0.68 -15.04
C HIS A 91 -5.45 -0.29 -14.66
N HIS A 92 -4.98 -0.26 -13.39
CA HIS A 92 -3.84 -1.07 -12.98
C HIS A 92 -4.08 -1.90 -11.71
N LEU A 93 -4.50 -1.28 -10.60
CA LEU A 93 -4.55 -2.02 -9.34
C LEU A 93 -5.77 -2.94 -9.25
N TRP A 94 -6.96 -2.46 -9.66
CA TRP A 94 -8.19 -3.25 -9.57
C TRP A 94 -8.25 -4.41 -10.56
N PRO A 95 -7.82 -4.27 -11.83
CA PRO A 95 -7.75 -5.41 -12.76
C PRO A 95 -6.81 -6.51 -12.28
N GLN A 96 -5.76 -6.16 -11.53
CA GLN A 96 -4.77 -7.08 -10.98
C GLN A 96 -5.06 -7.49 -9.53
N ARG A 97 -6.28 -7.25 -9.03
CA ARG A 97 -6.66 -7.71 -7.69
C ARG A 97 -6.63 -9.22 -7.59
N LYS A 98 -6.33 -9.73 -6.40
CA LYS A 98 -6.33 -11.16 -6.10
C LYS A 98 -7.72 -11.59 -5.63
N PRO A 99 -8.50 -12.32 -6.45
CA PRO A 99 -9.89 -12.65 -6.13
C PRO A 99 -10.03 -13.46 -4.84
N GLN A 100 -9.06 -14.34 -4.55
CA GLN A 100 -9.08 -15.17 -3.35
C GLN A 100 -9.00 -14.32 -2.08
N VAL A 101 -8.12 -13.29 -2.07
CA VAL A 101 -7.98 -12.39 -0.91
C VAL A 101 -9.22 -11.51 -0.77
N THR A 102 -9.71 -10.97 -1.88
CA THR A 102 -10.95 -10.17 -1.88
C THR A 102 -12.13 -10.97 -1.33
N ALA A 103 -12.27 -12.24 -1.75
CA ALA A 103 -13.35 -13.12 -1.26
C ALA A 103 -13.23 -13.40 0.25
N GLU A 104 -12.01 -13.53 0.79
CA GLU A 104 -11.80 -13.66 2.24
C GLU A 104 -12.24 -12.39 2.99
N LEU A 105 -11.90 -11.20 2.48
CA LEU A 105 -12.34 -9.94 3.10
C LEU A 105 -13.87 -9.79 3.06
N GLU A 106 -14.51 -10.18 1.96
CA GLU A 106 -15.98 -10.14 1.85
C GLU A 106 -16.67 -11.07 2.87
N LYS A 107 -16.08 -12.24 3.21
CA LYS A 107 -16.60 -13.09 4.29
C LYS A 107 -16.61 -12.36 5.63
N TYR A 108 -15.49 -11.72 6.00
CA TYR A 108 -15.44 -10.94 7.23
C TYR A 108 -16.44 -9.78 7.25
N LYS A 109 -16.62 -9.14 6.11
CA LYS A 109 -17.60 -8.06 5.96
C LYS A 109 -19.04 -8.54 6.16
N LEU A 110 -19.38 -9.74 5.64
CA LEU A 110 -20.69 -10.37 5.87
C LEU A 110 -20.91 -10.72 7.36
N GLU A 111 -19.82 -10.96 8.10
CA GLU A 111 -19.82 -11.13 9.56
C GLU A 111 -19.90 -9.80 10.34
N GLY A 112 -20.02 -8.67 9.63
CA GLY A 112 -20.11 -7.33 10.22
C GLY A 112 -18.76 -6.70 10.59
N ALA A 113 -17.65 -7.20 10.02
CA ALA A 113 -16.33 -6.63 10.27
C ALA A 113 -16.15 -5.27 9.56
N ARG A 114 -15.51 -4.35 10.27
CA ARG A 114 -14.96 -3.11 9.72
C ARG A 114 -13.66 -3.45 8.99
N LEU A 115 -13.59 -3.14 7.69
CA LEU A 115 -12.40 -3.37 6.87
C LEU A 115 -11.55 -2.11 6.79
N ILE A 116 -10.24 -2.25 6.95
CA ILE A 116 -9.27 -1.15 6.86
C ILE A 116 -8.12 -1.58 5.96
N LEU A 117 -7.87 -0.84 4.90
CA LEU A 117 -6.66 -0.99 4.09
C LEU A 117 -5.53 -0.16 4.71
N VAL A 118 -4.37 -0.78 4.94
CA VAL A 118 -3.22 -0.15 5.60
C VAL A 118 -1.97 -0.37 4.75
N SER A 119 -1.56 0.63 4.00
CA SER A 119 -0.51 0.47 2.98
C SER A 119 0.44 1.65 2.89
N GLY A 120 1.65 1.41 2.37
CA GLY A 120 2.60 2.46 1.99
C GLY A 120 2.18 3.29 0.77
N THR A 121 1.15 2.87 0.06
CA THR A 121 0.54 3.60 -1.05
C THR A 121 0.05 4.99 -0.61
N TYR A 122 0.08 5.98 -1.49
CA TYR A 122 -0.42 7.33 -1.20
C TYR A 122 -1.89 7.31 -0.79
N GLN A 123 -2.25 8.10 0.22
CA GLN A 123 -3.59 8.11 0.79
C GLN A 123 -4.71 8.20 -0.26
N PRO A 124 -4.69 9.14 -1.26
CA PRO A 124 -5.77 9.23 -2.24
C PRO A 124 -5.88 8.00 -3.17
N VAL A 125 -4.76 7.35 -3.49
CA VAL A 125 -4.77 6.12 -4.30
C VAL A 125 -5.38 4.96 -3.48
N LEU A 126 -5.01 4.85 -2.21
CA LEU A 126 -5.55 3.83 -1.33
C LEU A 126 -7.04 4.03 -1.07
N GLU A 127 -7.49 5.28 -0.90
CA GLU A 127 -8.92 5.64 -0.77
C GLU A 127 -9.70 5.19 -2.00
N ALA A 128 -9.22 5.46 -3.21
CA ALA A 128 -9.87 5.05 -4.45
C ALA A 128 -10.00 3.52 -4.57
N PHE A 129 -9.04 2.75 -4.04
CA PHE A 129 -9.15 1.29 -3.98
C PHE A 129 -10.13 0.84 -2.89
N ALA A 130 -10.06 1.43 -1.71
CA ALA A 130 -10.86 1.10 -0.54
C ALA A 130 -12.37 1.29 -0.77
N VAL A 131 -12.76 2.34 -1.50
CA VAL A 131 -14.16 2.59 -1.89
C VAL A 131 -14.79 1.37 -2.58
N ARG A 132 -14.04 0.67 -3.44
CA ARG A 132 -14.53 -0.52 -4.16
C ARG A 132 -14.81 -1.72 -3.25
N LEU A 133 -14.22 -1.73 -2.06
CA LEU A 133 -14.43 -2.76 -1.03
C LEU A 133 -15.33 -2.27 0.11
N ASN A 134 -15.82 -1.02 0.05
CA ASN A 134 -16.46 -0.36 1.18
C ASN A 134 -15.61 -0.48 2.46
N ALA A 135 -14.33 -0.17 2.34
CA ALA A 135 -13.32 -0.22 3.38
C ALA A 135 -12.80 1.19 3.71
N GLU A 136 -12.20 1.35 4.87
CA GLU A 136 -11.43 2.53 5.24
C GLU A 136 -10.00 2.42 4.70
N ALA A 137 -9.29 3.56 4.60
CA ALA A 137 -7.93 3.62 4.08
C ALA A 137 -7.00 4.37 5.04
N ILE A 138 -5.84 3.79 5.31
CA ILE A 138 -4.73 4.40 6.02
C ILE A 138 -3.48 4.25 5.14
N GLY A 139 -3.22 5.25 4.31
CA GLY A 139 -2.10 5.32 3.38
C GLY A 139 -0.98 6.24 3.86
N SER A 140 -0.04 6.52 2.97
CA SER A 140 0.98 7.55 3.18
C SER A 140 0.38 8.94 2.93
N PRO A 141 0.39 9.85 3.90
CA PRO A 141 -0.26 11.15 3.79
C PRO A 141 0.53 12.10 2.89
N LEU A 142 -0.16 12.89 2.08
CA LEU A 142 0.44 13.89 1.20
C LEU A 142 0.46 15.29 1.85
N GLU A 143 1.55 16.01 1.66
CA GLU A 143 1.65 17.40 2.12
C GLU A 143 0.95 18.33 1.13
N VAL A 144 -0.02 19.09 1.64
CA VAL A 144 -0.80 20.05 0.88
C VAL A 144 -0.58 21.44 1.47
N MET A 145 -0.20 22.41 0.66
CA MET A 145 -0.10 23.81 1.04
C MET A 145 -0.89 24.67 0.03
N ASN A 146 -1.70 25.58 0.54
CA ASN A 146 -2.54 26.46 -0.28
C ASN A 146 -3.40 25.69 -1.32
N GLY A 147 -3.90 24.50 -0.94
CA GLY A 147 -4.75 23.66 -1.79
C GLY A 147 -4.01 22.81 -2.83
N THR A 148 -2.69 22.91 -2.92
CA THR A 148 -1.87 22.15 -3.87
C THR A 148 -0.86 21.25 -3.18
N LEU A 149 -0.49 20.14 -3.84
CA LEU A 149 0.54 19.24 -3.38
C LEU A 149 1.91 19.93 -3.42
N THR A 150 2.68 19.80 -2.34
CA THR A 150 4.08 20.27 -2.32
C THR A 150 5.04 19.32 -3.02
N GLY A 151 4.58 18.11 -3.35
CA GLY A 151 5.42 17.03 -3.86
C GLY A 151 6.17 16.27 -2.77
N ARG A 152 5.70 16.36 -1.51
CA ARG A 152 6.25 15.63 -0.35
C ARG A 152 5.16 14.88 0.40
N LEU A 153 5.59 13.95 1.24
CA LEU A 153 4.70 13.34 2.23
C LEU A 153 4.54 14.28 3.44
N ALA A 154 3.36 14.28 4.04
CA ALA A 154 3.08 15.03 5.28
C ALA A 154 3.55 14.29 6.55
N GLY A 155 4.12 13.10 6.41
CA GLY A 155 4.60 12.25 7.48
C GLY A 155 5.37 11.07 6.94
N PRO A 156 5.76 10.12 7.80
CA PRO A 156 6.49 8.93 7.36
C PRO A 156 5.62 8.06 6.43
N ILE A 157 6.29 7.37 5.51
CA ILE A 157 5.65 6.35 4.69
C ILE A 157 5.02 5.26 5.58
N ASN A 158 3.80 4.84 5.26
CA ASN A 158 3.01 3.93 6.09
C ASN A 158 3.39 2.45 5.86
N VAL A 159 4.63 2.08 6.22
CA VAL A 159 5.16 0.72 6.09
C VAL A 159 5.72 0.20 7.42
N GLY A 160 5.78 -1.10 7.59
CA GLY A 160 6.37 -1.73 8.77
C GLY A 160 5.69 -1.29 10.07
N ALA A 161 6.49 -0.86 11.06
CA ALA A 161 6.00 -0.40 12.35
C ALA A 161 5.07 0.82 12.25
N GLN A 162 5.18 1.62 11.19
CA GLN A 162 4.29 2.76 10.96
C GLN A 162 2.84 2.33 10.74
N LYS A 163 2.58 1.17 10.10
CA LYS A 163 1.22 0.61 9.98
C LYS A 163 0.57 0.41 11.36
N VAL A 164 1.34 -0.14 12.30
CA VAL A 164 0.89 -0.35 13.69
C VAL A 164 0.64 0.99 14.39
N SER A 165 1.55 1.95 14.22
CA SER A 165 1.40 3.28 14.80
C SER A 165 0.14 3.99 14.29
N SER A 166 -0.12 3.90 12.99
CA SER A 166 -1.30 4.49 12.35
C SER A 166 -2.61 3.86 12.84
N LEU A 167 -2.66 2.53 12.99
CA LEU A 167 -3.80 1.82 13.58
C LEU A 167 -4.02 2.24 15.03
N LYS A 168 -2.96 2.29 15.84
CA LYS A 168 -3.04 2.70 17.25
C LYS A 168 -3.51 4.15 17.42
N ALA A 169 -3.13 5.05 16.50
CA ALA A 169 -3.58 6.44 16.52
C ALA A 169 -5.11 6.55 16.33
N LEU A 170 -5.75 5.56 15.72
CA LEU A 170 -7.21 5.42 15.61
C LEU A 170 -7.83 4.61 16.77
N GLY A 171 -7.07 4.32 17.82
CA GLY A 171 -7.54 3.55 18.98
C GLY A 171 -7.62 2.03 18.71
N ILE A 172 -7.06 1.54 17.58
CA ILE A 172 -7.10 0.12 17.22
C ILE A 172 -5.85 -0.57 17.78
N THR A 173 -6.04 -1.39 18.80
CA THR A 173 -4.96 -2.10 19.50
C THR A 173 -4.92 -3.59 19.19
N SER A 174 -5.97 -4.14 18.58
CA SER A 174 -6.06 -5.54 18.17
C SER A 174 -6.93 -5.68 16.93
N LEU A 175 -6.68 -6.72 16.14
CA LEU A 175 -7.39 -7.04 14.91
C LEU A 175 -7.98 -8.46 14.99
N GLU A 176 -9.14 -8.68 14.40
CA GLU A 176 -9.67 -10.04 14.22
C GLU A 176 -8.84 -10.81 13.18
N ALA A 177 -8.55 -10.16 12.05
CA ALA A 177 -7.65 -10.71 11.05
C ALA A 177 -6.78 -9.60 10.45
N ALA A 178 -5.61 -9.97 9.96
CA ALA A 178 -4.76 -9.10 9.17
C ALA A 178 -4.18 -9.87 7.99
N PHE A 179 -4.04 -9.17 6.85
CA PHE A 179 -3.50 -9.72 5.62
C PHE A 179 -2.26 -8.93 5.20
N GLY A 180 -1.18 -9.64 4.85
CA GLY A 180 0.08 -9.03 4.43
C GLY A 180 0.91 -10.00 3.59
N ASP A 181 1.87 -9.50 2.82
CA ASP A 181 2.64 -10.28 1.86
C ASP A 181 4.17 -10.22 2.09
N THR A 182 4.65 -9.22 2.79
CA THR A 182 6.09 -9.01 3.02
C THR A 182 6.44 -8.87 4.50
N LEU A 183 7.72 -9.08 4.83
CA LEU A 183 8.20 -9.01 6.22
C LEU A 183 7.87 -7.69 6.96
N PRO A 184 7.80 -6.50 6.34
CA PRO A 184 7.27 -5.29 6.98
C PRO A 184 5.87 -5.43 7.55
N ASP A 185 5.04 -6.32 7.01
CA ASP A 185 3.66 -6.50 7.46
C ASP A 185 3.58 -7.34 8.76
N ALA A 186 4.67 -8.01 9.14
CA ALA A 186 4.71 -8.87 10.30
C ALA A 186 4.17 -8.19 11.57
N ALA A 187 4.55 -6.93 11.82
CA ALA A 187 4.09 -6.19 13.00
C ALA A 187 2.56 -5.95 13.00
N MET A 188 1.95 -5.72 11.83
CA MET A 188 0.50 -5.62 11.68
C MET A 188 -0.17 -6.99 11.81
N LEU A 189 0.42 -8.03 11.23
CA LEU A 189 -0.06 -9.42 11.35
C LEU A 189 -0.05 -9.88 12.81
N GLU A 190 0.95 -9.51 13.60
CA GLU A 190 1.03 -9.81 15.05
C GLU A 190 -0.07 -9.15 15.88
N MET A 191 -0.72 -8.07 15.40
CA MET A 191 -1.89 -7.49 16.05
C MET A 191 -3.15 -8.33 15.89
N ALA A 192 -3.16 -9.30 14.98
CA ALA A 192 -4.34 -10.04 14.59
C ALA A 192 -4.47 -11.38 15.33
N ARG A 193 -5.71 -11.73 15.67
CA ARG A 193 -6.06 -13.07 16.18
C ARG A 193 -5.90 -14.14 15.09
N LYS A 194 -6.18 -13.77 13.84
CA LYS A 194 -6.07 -14.62 12.65
C LYS A 194 -5.16 -13.96 11.61
N PRO A 195 -3.83 -14.02 11.77
CA PRO A 195 -2.91 -13.52 10.75
C PRO A 195 -2.98 -14.39 9.49
N VAL A 196 -3.00 -13.74 8.32
CA VAL A 196 -3.06 -14.39 7.01
C VAL A 196 -1.94 -13.83 6.13
N VAL A 197 -1.01 -14.67 5.75
CA VAL A 197 0.09 -14.33 4.86
C VAL A 197 -0.28 -14.69 3.43
N VAL A 198 -0.17 -13.72 2.52
CA VAL A 198 -0.30 -13.90 1.07
C VAL A 198 1.13 -13.85 0.51
N PRO A 199 1.83 -14.99 0.34
CA PRO A 199 3.28 -14.98 0.24
C PRO A 199 3.79 -14.35 -1.06
N SER A 200 4.60 -13.30 -0.92
CA SER A 200 5.46 -12.74 -1.96
C SER A 200 6.93 -12.65 -1.48
N ASP A 201 7.16 -12.75 -0.17
CA ASP A 201 8.47 -12.70 0.48
C ASP A 201 8.73 -14.00 1.26
N LYS A 202 9.80 -14.72 0.88
CA LYS A 202 10.22 -15.96 1.56
C LYS A 202 10.47 -15.82 3.06
N LYS A 203 10.93 -14.62 3.50
CA LYS A 203 11.17 -14.36 4.93
C LYS A 203 9.88 -14.28 5.72
N LEU A 204 8.84 -13.65 5.17
CA LEU A 204 7.54 -13.62 5.82
C LEU A 204 6.89 -15.02 5.77
N GLU A 205 7.03 -15.75 4.66
CA GLU A 205 6.52 -17.13 4.57
C GLU A 205 7.16 -18.06 5.62
N GLN A 206 8.48 -17.96 5.81
CA GLN A 206 9.18 -18.70 6.84
C GLN A 206 8.68 -18.32 8.24
N LEU A 207 8.57 -17.02 8.53
CA LEU A 207 8.02 -16.56 9.82
C LEU A 207 6.60 -17.06 10.05
N ALA A 208 5.77 -17.11 9.01
CA ALA A 208 4.41 -17.63 9.10
C ALA A 208 4.39 -19.12 9.50
N LEU A 209 5.29 -19.94 8.92
CA LEU A 209 5.43 -21.34 9.28
C LEU A 209 5.89 -21.51 10.73
N GLU A 210 6.87 -20.72 11.17
CA GLU A 210 7.38 -20.75 12.55
C GLU A 210 6.31 -20.34 13.59
N ARG A 211 5.43 -19.40 13.23
CA ARG A 211 4.37 -18.86 14.09
C ARG A 211 3.03 -19.60 13.98
N GLY A 212 2.90 -20.56 13.05
CA GLY A 212 1.64 -21.23 12.76
C GLY A 212 0.59 -20.30 12.14
N TRP A 213 1.01 -19.24 11.42
CA TRP A 213 0.10 -18.35 10.72
C TRP A 213 -0.46 -18.99 9.45
N ARG A 214 -1.69 -18.62 9.12
CA ARG A 214 -2.32 -19.11 7.89
C ARG A 214 -1.62 -18.53 6.66
N ILE A 215 -1.32 -19.40 5.70
CA ILE A 215 -0.79 -19.01 4.40
C ILE A 215 -1.90 -19.17 3.36
N LEU A 216 -2.25 -18.09 2.68
CA LEU A 216 -3.21 -18.04 1.58
C LEU A 216 -2.46 -17.89 0.26
N ARG A 217 -2.30 -19.00 -0.47
CA ARG A 217 -1.69 -18.98 -1.80
C ARG A 217 -2.71 -18.51 -2.83
N THR A 218 -2.31 -17.56 -3.65
CA THR A 218 -3.09 -17.04 -4.77
C THR A 218 -2.40 -17.46 -6.06
N GLU A 219 -3.14 -18.08 -6.94
CA GLU A 219 -2.65 -18.45 -8.28
C GLU A 219 -2.54 -17.22 -9.17
#